data_80644584e01e8c981a9a8435a347f1c3
#
_entry.id   80644584e01e8c981a9a8435a347f1c3
#
_cell.length_a   1.000
_cell.length_b   1.000
_cell.length_c   1.000
_cell.angle_alpha   90.00
_cell.angle_beta   90.00
_cell.angle_gamma   90.00
#
_symmetry.space_group_name_H-M   'P 1'
#
loop_
_entity.id
_entity.type
_entity.pdbx_description
1 polymer ?
#
loop_
_entity_poly.entity_id
_entity_poly.type
_entity_poly.pdbx_seq_one_letter_code
_entity_poly.pdbx_strand_id
1 'polypeptide(L)' 'MNSNNEYKILGVNSDDDSSVIKLAFKKLASKYHPDKNNDSIESNKIFIKIKSAYENIMESKKK' A
#
# COMPACT_ATOMS: atom_id res chain seq x y z
N MET A 1 4.76 -14.53 7.89
CA MET A 1 4.71 -14.16 8.32
C MET A 1 4.62 -13.12 8.24
N ASN A 2 4.54 -12.42 7.71
CA ASN A 2 4.52 -11.46 7.81
C ASN A 2 3.67 -10.59 7.30
N SER A 3 2.37 -10.76 7.33
CA SER A 3 1.39 -9.84 6.94
C SER A 3 1.50 -8.58 7.72
N ASN A 4 2.13 -8.53 8.83
CA ASN A 4 2.30 -7.32 9.62
C ASN A 4 3.13 -6.26 8.90
N ASN A 5 4.08 -6.71 8.11
CA ASN A 5 4.87 -5.76 7.33
C ASN A 5 4.05 -5.02 6.31
N GLU A 6 3.12 -5.72 5.69
CA GLU A 6 2.28 -5.12 4.66
C GLU A 6 1.38 -4.06 5.25
N TYR A 7 0.84 -4.31 6.42
CA TYR A 7 0.01 -3.32 7.10
C TYR A 7 0.83 -2.09 7.46
N LYS A 8 2.06 -2.30 7.90
CA LYS A 8 2.94 -1.19 8.24
C LYS A 8 3.29 -0.35 7.02
N ILE A 9 3.46 -0.99 5.89
CA ILE A 9 3.78 -0.27 4.66
C ILE A 9 2.67 0.70 4.32
N LEU A 10 1.42 0.29 4.52
CA LEU A 10 0.28 1.16 4.25
C LEU A 10 -0.07 2.05 5.42
N GLY A 11 0.53 1.81 6.59
CA GLY A 11 0.23 2.61 7.77
C GLY A 11 -1.12 2.32 8.35
N VAL A 12 -1.57 1.07 8.26
CA VAL A 12 -2.86 0.67 8.82
C VAL A 12 -2.68 -0.48 9.77
N ASN A 13 -3.75 -0.85 10.45
CA ASN A 13 -3.75 -1.98 11.38
C ASN A 13 -4.44 -3.18 10.73
N SER A 14 -4.10 -4.36 11.20
CA SER A 14 -4.72 -5.57 10.67
C SER A 14 -6.22 -5.61 10.98
N ASP A 15 -6.64 -4.87 12.00
CA ASP A 15 -8.06 -4.81 12.38
C ASP A 15 -8.86 -3.82 11.54
N ASP A 16 -8.20 -3.00 10.76
CA ASP A 16 -8.87 -1.98 9.98
C ASP A 16 -9.72 -2.61 8.88
N ASP A 17 -10.84 -1.97 8.58
CA ASP A 17 -11.71 -2.41 7.51
C ASP A 17 -11.02 -2.23 6.16
N SER A 18 -11.48 -3.01 5.18
CA SER A 18 -10.90 -2.88 3.85
C SER A 18 -11.08 -1.49 3.27
N SER A 19 -12.15 -0.80 3.65
CA SER A 19 -12.34 0.57 3.16
C SER A 19 -11.27 1.50 3.71
N VAL A 20 -10.88 1.31 4.97
CA VAL A 20 -9.81 2.11 5.56
C VAL A 20 -8.49 1.81 4.87
N ILE A 21 -8.23 0.54 4.63
CA ILE A 21 -7.00 0.12 3.98
C ILE A 21 -6.95 0.67 2.55
N LYS A 22 -8.07 0.63 1.87
CA LYS A 22 -8.14 1.16 0.52
C LYS A 22 -7.86 2.65 0.48
N LEU A 23 -8.39 3.38 1.45
CA LEU A 23 -8.15 4.81 1.55
C LEU A 23 -6.67 5.10 1.77
N ALA A 24 -6.05 4.36 2.67
CA ALA A 24 -4.63 4.54 2.94
C ALA A 24 -3.80 4.26 1.69
N PHE A 25 -4.16 3.21 0.96
CA PHE A 25 -3.46 2.89 -0.27
C PHE A 25 -3.59 4.04 -1.28
N LYS A 26 -4.80 4.58 -1.43
CA LYS A 26 -5.02 5.65 -2.38
C LYS A 26 -4.18 6.88 -2.05
N LYS A 27 -4.11 7.21 -0.78
CA LYS A 27 -3.32 8.36 -0.35
C LYS A 27 -1.85 8.17 -0.66
N LEU A 28 -1.33 7.00 -0.32
CA LEU A 28 0.08 6.72 -0.56
C LEU A 28 0.37 6.60 -2.05
N ALA A 29 -0.52 5.96 -2.78
CA ALA A 29 -0.33 5.82 -4.22
C ALA A 29 -0.29 7.17 -4.90
N SER A 30 -1.14 8.08 -4.47
CA SER A 30 -1.15 9.42 -5.02
C SER A 30 0.14 10.17 -4.69
N LYS A 31 0.63 9.96 -3.48
CA LYS A 31 1.83 10.64 -3.03
C LYS A 31 3.07 10.17 -3.81
N TYR A 32 3.14 8.88 -4.08
CA TYR A 32 4.34 8.32 -4.72
C TYR A 32 4.14 7.93 -6.17
N HIS A 33 3.08 8.41 -6.77
CA HIS A 33 2.81 8.07 -8.17
C HIS A 33 3.94 8.55 -9.06
N PRO A 34 4.39 7.71 -10.00
CA PRO A 34 5.52 8.09 -10.86
C PRO A 34 5.29 9.37 -11.65
N ASP A 35 4.06 9.59 -12.09
CA ASP A 35 3.76 10.80 -12.86
C ASP A 35 4.04 12.06 -12.06
N LYS A 36 3.75 12.02 -10.77
CA LYS A 36 3.92 13.20 -9.93
C LYS A 36 5.36 13.40 -9.49
N ASN A 37 6.13 12.33 -9.45
CA ASN A 37 7.49 12.39 -8.91
C ASN A 37 8.56 12.31 -9.98
N ASN A 38 8.19 12.60 -11.22
CA ASN A 38 9.16 12.70 -12.32
C ASN A 38 10.06 11.47 -12.42
N ASP A 39 9.46 10.32 -12.35
CA ASP A 39 10.22 9.07 -12.53
C ASP A 39 11.32 8.86 -11.53
N SER A 40 11.17 9.38 -10.34
CA SER A 40 12.14 9.11 -9.30
C SER A 40 12.20 7.60 -9.04
N ILE A 41 13.41 7.06 -9.04
CA ILE A 41 13.58 5.63 -8.82
C ILE A 41 13.11 5.24 -7.44
N GLU A 42 13.38 6.09 -6.45
CA GLU A 42 12.96 5.82 -5.09
C GLU A 42 11.43 5.79 -4.95
N SER A 43 10.79 6.78 -5.54
CA SER A 43 9.33 6.84 -5.50
C SER A 43 8.71 5.64 -6.20
N ASN A 44 9.33 5.24 -7.30
CA ASN A 44 8.84 4.10 -8.05
C ASN A 44 8.91 2.83 -7.21
N LYS A 45 10.02 2.63 -6.52
CA LYS A 45 10.18 1.47 -5.66
C LYS A 45 9.17 1.46 -4.54
N ILE A 46 8.95 2.62 -3.93
CA ILE A 46 7.98 2.72 -2.85
C ILE A 46 6.58 2.46 -3.37
N PHE A 47 6.26 2.98 -4.54
CA PHE A 47 4.95 2.77 -5.13
C PHE A 47 4.68 1.28 -5.37
N ILE A 48 5.67 0.58 -5.90
CA ILE A 48 5.53 -0.85 -6.13
C ILE A 48 5.31 -1.60 -4.82
N LYS A 49 6.04 -1.20 -3.78
CA LYS A 49 5.88 -1.81 -2.48
C LYS A 49 4.48 -1.60 -1.94
N ILE A 50 3.99 -0.38 -2.04
CA ILE A 50 2.66 -0.04 -1.57
C ILE A 50 1.61 -0.86 -2.29
N LYS A 51 1.73 -0.93 -3.60
CA LYS A 51 0.78 -1.67 -4.42
C LYS A 51 0.79 -3.15 -4.06
N SER A 52 1.97 -3.70 -3.91
CA SER A 52 2.10 -5.11 -3.59
C SER A 52 1.50 -5.42 -2.21
N ALA A 53 1.79 -4.56 -1.25
CA ALA A 53 1.26 -4.74 0.10
C ALA A 53 -0.27 -4.69 0.08
N TYR A 54 -0.82 -3.73 -0.65
CA TYR A 54 -2.27 -3.60 -0.73
C TYR A 54 -2.90 -4.84 -1.34
N GLU A 55 -2.33 -5.33 -2.43
CA GLU A 55 -2.86 -6.51 -3.10
C GLU A 55 -2.81 -7.73 -2.19
N ASN A 56 -1.72 -7.89 -1.48
CA ASN A 56 -1.58 -9.04 -0.57
C ASN A 56 -2.58 -8.98 0.57
N ILE A 57 -2.79 -7.78 1.11
CA ILE A 57 -3.75 -7.62 2.19
C ILE A 57 -5.16 -7.93 1.71
N MET A 58 -5.52 -7.41 0.55
CA MET A 58 -6.86 -7.64 0.02
C MET A 58 -7.08 -9.11 -0.31
N GLU A 59 -6.07 -9.74 -0.84
CA GLU A 59 -6.15 -11.17 -1.13
C GLU A 59 -6.42 -11.95 0.15
N SER A 60 -5.72 -11.59 1.21
CA SER A 60 -5.88 -12.25 2.49
C SER A 60 -7.28 -12.04 3.04
N LYS A 61 -7.83 -10.85 2.88
CA LYS A 61 -9.15 -10.54 3.41
C LYS A 61 -10.28 -11.17 2.60
N LYS A 62 -10.00 -11.55 1.39
CA LYS A 62 -11.02 -12.21 0.59
C LYS A 62 -11.43 -13.55 1.15
N LYS A 63 -10.56 -14.19 1.86
CA LYS A 63 -10.85 -15.47 2.47
C LYS A 63 -11.52 -15.27 3.80
#